data_d57bba2e7bbcaee3f887a02d4de9d1a0
#
_entry.id   d57bba2e7bbcaee3f887a02d4de9d1a0
#
_cell.length_a   1.000
_cell.length_b   1.000
_cell.length_c   1.000
_cell.angle_alpha   90.00
_cell.angle_beta   90.00
_cell.angle_gamma   90.00
#
_symmetry.space_group_name_H-M   'P 1'
#
loop_
_entity.id
_entity.type
_entity.pdbx_description
1 polymer ?
#
loop_
_entity_poly.entity_id
_entity_poly.type
_entity_poly.pdbx_seq_one_letter_code
_entity_poly.pdbx_strand_id
1 'polypeptide(L)'
;MSYVDGFVLLVPRKNRAAYLRMARKGGKVWRSHGALDYKECAGDDLKVKFGVPFPRRMRAKPGEMVFFSYIVYKSRKHRDRVNAKVMKDPRLASMMDMKKMPFDVKRMSCGGFKVLVDA
;
A
#
# COMPACT_ATOMS: atom_id res chain seq x y z
N MET A 1 0.32 9.95 19.32
CA MET A 1 -0.73 9.36 18.46
C MET A 1 -0.10 8.66 17.28
N SER A 2 -0.53 7.45 17.00
CA SER A 2 -0.03 6.71 15.85
C SER A 2 -0.42 7.38 14.53
N TYR A 3 0.29 7.05 13.48
CA TYR A 3 0.08 7.56 12.15
C TYR A 3 0.06 6.41 11.15
N VAL A 4 -0.80 6.50 10.14
CA VAL A 4 -0.98 5.43 9.16
C VAL A 4 -0.91 5.99 7.75
N ASP A 5 -0.06 5.43 6.90
CA ASP A 5 -0.16 5.62 5.45
C ASP A 5 -1.06 4.53 4.90
N GLY A 6 -2.09 4.92 4.17
CA GLY A 6 -3.05 4.00 3.57
C GLY A 6 -3.01 4.06 2.06
N PHE A 7 -3.27 2.91 1.43
CA PHE A 7 -3.22 2.77 -0.03
C PHE A 7 -4.37 1.88 -0.50
N VAL A 8 -5.00 2.28 -1.59
CA VAL A 8 -5.93 1.43 -2.33
C VAL A 8 -5.49 1.42 -3.78
N LEU A 9 -5.32 0.23 -4.35
CA LEU A 9 -4.81 0.11 -5.71
C LEU A 9 -5.41 -1.08 -6.44
N LEU A 10 -5.27 -1.06 -7.76
CA LEU A 10 -5.79 -2.08 -8.65
C LEU A 10 -4.63 -2.86 -9.25
N VAL A 11 -4.67 -4.17 -9.11
CA VAL A 11 -3.62 -5.06 -9.62
C VAL A 11 -4.27 -6.06 -10.59
N PRO A 12 -3.85 -6.10 -11.87
CA PRO A 12 -4.32 -7.14 -12.77
C PRO A 12 -4.01 -8.53 -12.20
N ARG A 13 -4.96 -9.46 -12.26
CA ARG A 13 -4.79 -10.82 -11.72
C ARG A 13 -3.52 -11.50 -12.23
N LYS A 14 -3.19 -11.30 -13.49
CA LYS A 14 -1.98 -11.84 -14.10
C LYS A 14 -0.69 -11.35 -13.46
N ASN A 15 -0.75 -10.19 -12.78
CA ASN A 15 0.40 -9.56 -12.12
C ASN A 15 0.42 -9.79 -10.61
N ARG A 16 -0.51 -10.59 -10.07
CA ARG A 16 -0.66 -10.81 -8.62
C ARG A 16 0.64 -11.32 -7.99
N ALA A 17 1.25 -12.33 -8.57
CA ALA A 17 2.47 -12.92 -8.03
C ALA A 17 3.62 -11.90 -8.02
N ALA A 18 3.79 -11.13 -9.10
CA ALA A 18 4.81 -10.09 -9.20
C ALA A 18 4.56 -8.99 -8.15
N TYR A 19 3.31 -8.58 -7.98
CA TYR A 19 2.94 -7.58 -6.99
C TYR A 19 3.26 -8.05 -5.56
N LEU A 20 2.91 -9.28 -5.22
CA LEU A 20 3.17 -9.82 -3.88
C LEU A 20 4.67 -9.95 -3.59
N ARG A 21 5.48 -10.31 -4.59
CA ARG A 21 6.94 -10.32 -4.42
C ARG A 21 7.47 -8.92 -4.10
N MET A 22 7.00 -7.93 -4.83
CA MET A 22 7.37 -6.53 -4.60
C MET A 22 6.92 -6.06 -3.21
N ALA A 23 5.68 -6.37 -2.84
CA ALA A 23 5.11 -5.97 -1.55
C ALA A 23 5.86 -6.61 -0.38
N ARG A 24 6.26 -7.88 -0.49
CA ARG A 24 7.07 -8.54 0.57
C ARG A 24 8.42 -7.87 0.76
N LYS A 25 9.09 -7.52 -0.34
CA LYS A 25 10.36 -6.78 -0.27
C LYS A 25 10.15 -5.40 0.35
N GLY A 26 9.10 -4.71 -0.06
CA GLY A 26 8.74 -3.41 0.51
C GLY A 26 8.52 -3.50 2.01
N GLY A 27 7.78 -4.49 2.47
CA GLY A 27 7.53 -4.69 3.89
C GLY A 27 8.82 -4.86 4.69
N LYS A 28 9.78 -5.63 4.18
CA LYS A 28 11.09 -5.80 4.84
C LYS A 28 11.85 -4.49 4.91
N VAL A 29 11.83 -3.69 3.84
CA VAL A 29 12.53 -2.40 3.80
C VAL A 29 11.92 -1.44 4.82
N TRP A 30 10.60 -1.23 4.79
CA TRP A 30 9.95 -0.32 5.72
C TRP A 30 10.13 -0.74 7.17
N ARG A 31 9.94 -2.03 7.47
CA ARG A 31 10.13 -2.55 8.83
C ARG A 31 11.57 -2.38 9.31
N SER A 32 12.54 -2.59 8.44
CA SER A 32 13.97 -2.44 8.80
C SER A 32 14.33 -0.99 9.15
N HIS A 33 13.57 -0.02 8.63
CA HIS A 33 13.79 1.39 8.93
C HIS A 33 12.89 1.92 10.04
N GLY A 34 12.12 1.07 10.69
CA GLY A 34 11.40 1.42 11.91
C GLY A 34 9.89 1.51 11.80
N ALA A 35 9.27 1.22 10.65
CA ALA A 35 7.82 1.12 10.58
C ALA A 35 7.33 0.08 11.59
N LEU A 36 6.23 0.40 12.28
CA LEU A 36 5.71 -0.47 13.34
C LEU A 36 4.93 -1.65 12.79
N ASP A 37 4.25 -1.46 11.67
CA ASP A 37 3.47 -2.51 11.03
C ASP A 37 3.38 -2.24 9.53
N TYR A 38 3.15 -3.30 8.76
CA TYR A 38 3.03 -3.22 7.31
C TYR A 38 2.12 -4.35 6.87
N LYS A 39 0.97 -4.02 6.28
CA LYS A 39 -0.01 -5.01 5.83
C LYS A 39 -0.39 -4.79 4.39
N GLU A 40 -0.47 -5.90 3.66
CA GLU A 40 -0.95 -5.94 2.29
C GLU A 40 -2.16 -6.85 2.26
N CYS A 41 -3.34 -6.31 1.91
CA CYS A 41 -4.61 -7.03 1.98
C CYS A 41 -5.26 -7.12 0.61
N ALA A 42 -5.62 -8.32 0.20
CA ALA A 42 -6.37 -8.53 -1.03
C ALA A 42 -7.87 -8.43 -0.76
N GLY A 43 -8.60 -7.75 -1.64
CA GLY A 43 -10.05 -7.66 -1.53
C GLY A 43 -10.69 -9.04 -1.58
N ASP A 44 -11.63 -9.29 -0.66
CA ASP A 44 -12.29 -10.58 -0.51
C ASP A 44 -13.82 -10.42 -0.54
N ASP A 45 -14.37 -9.66 0.38
CA ASP A 45 -15.80 -9.41 0.48
C ASP A 45 -16.12 -7.97 0.09
N LEU A 46 -16.11 -7.67 -1.21
CA LEU A 46 -16.26 -6.30 -1.72
C LEU A 46 -17.64 -5.97 -2.26
N LYS A 47 -18.56 -6.95 -2.34
CA LYS A 47 -19.95 -6.72 -2.76
C LYS A 47 -20.79 -6.32 -1.55
N VAL A 48 -20.67 -5.05 -1.18
CA VAL A 48 -21.34 -4.54 0.02
C VAL A 48 -22.58 -3.74 -0.36
N LYS A 49 -23.54 -3.68 0.57
CA LYS A 49 -24.82 -2.96 0.37
C LYS A 49 -24.76 -1.53 0.91
N PHE A 50 -23.78 -1.22 1.74
CA PHE A 50 -23.61 0.11 2.33
C PHE A 50 -22.50 0.87 1.61
N GLY A 51 -22.76 2.12 1.28
CA GLY A 51 -21.78 2.95 0.61
C GLY A 51 -21.50 2.49 -0.81
N VAL A 52 -20.35 2.86 -1.32
CA VAL A 52 -19.91 2.48 -2.68
C VAL A 52 -18.83 1.43 -2.56
N PRO A 53 -18.99 0.24 -3.17
CA PRO A 53 -17.96 -0.79 -3.16
C PRO A 53 -16.64 -0.28 -3.72
N PHE A 54 -15.52 -0.76 -3.16
CA PHE A 54 -14.19 -0.33 -3.62
C PHE A 54 -13.97 -0.52 -5.12
N PRO A 55 -14.33 -1.65 -5.75
CA PRO A 55 -14.12 -1.80 -7.21
C PRO A 55 -14.81 -0.71 -8.01
N ARG A 56 -16.03 -0.33 -7.63
CA ARG A 56 -16.78 0.72 -8.30
C ARG A 56 -16.13 2.08 -8.09
N ARG A 57 -15.77 2.42 -6.86
CA ARG A 57 -15.12 3.69 -6.52
C ARG A 57 -13.78 3.84 -7.23
N MET A 58 -13.02 2.75 -7.31
CA MET A 58 -11.71 2.72 -7.96
C MET A 58 -11.79 2.56 -9.47
N ARG A 59 -12.99 2.37 -10.04
CA ARG A 59 -13.20 2.12 -11.46
C ARG A 59 -12.39 0.90 -11.94
N ALA A 60 -12.49 -0.19 -11.19
CA ALA A 60 -11.80 -1.43 -11.53
C ALA A 60 -12.30 -1.98 -12.87
N LYS A 61 -11.37 -2.40 -13.71
CA LYS A 61 -11.65 -3.08 -14.97
C LYS A 61 -11.80 -4.58 -14.72
N PRO A 62 -12.46 -5.33 -15.64
CA PRO A 62 -12.50 -6.78 -15.53
C PRO A 62 -11.09 -7.36 -15.38
N GLY A 63 -10.91 -8.32 -14.48
CA GLY A 63 -9.62 -8.94 -14.22
C GLY A 63 -8.70 -8.17 -13.31
N GLU A 64 -9.12 -7.03 -12.76
CA GLU A 64 -8.36 -6.31 -11.76
C GLU A 64 -8.81 -6.66 -10.34
N MET A 65 -7.83 -6.81 -9.45
CA MET A 65 -8.05 -7.03 -8.01
C MET A 65 -7.84 -5.73 -7.26
N VAL A 66 -8.65 -5.51 -6.22
CA VAL A 66 -8.44 -4.38 -5.30
C VAL A 66 -7.53 -4.84 -4.18
N PHE A 67 -6.45 -4.09 -3.94
CA PHE A 67 -5.60 -4.28 -2.78
C PHE A 67 -5.73 -3.07 -1.87
N PHE A 68 -5.77 -3.33 -0.56
CA PHE A 68 -5.73 -2.33 0.50
C PHE A 68 -4.49 -2.59 1.33
N SER A 69 -3.64 -1.58 1.47
CA SER A 69 -2.43 -1.73 2.27
C SER A 69 -2.26 -0.56 3.21
N TYR A 70 -1.54 -0.79 4.30
CA TYR A 70 -1.24 0.28 5.24
C TYR A 70 0.08 0.02 5.96
N ILE A 71 0.69 1.13 6.36
CA ILE A 71 1.93 1.13 7.13
C ILE A 71 1.69 1.98 8.37
N VAL A 72 2.06 1.47 9.55
CA VAL A 72 1.84 2.14 10.82
C VAL A 72 3.14 2.69 11.36
N TYR A 73 3.07 3.92 11.88
CA TYR A 73 4.20 4.65 12.46
C TYR A 73 3.81 5.21 13.83
N LYS A 74 4.79 5.60 14.64
CA LYS A 74 4.56 6.20 15.96
C LYS A 74 3.89 7.57 15.85
N SER A 75 4.25 8.34 14.81
CA SER A 75 3.81 9.72 14.61
C SER A 75 4.07 10.11 13.16
N ARG A 76 3.59 11.28 12.75
CA ARG A 76 3.90 11.82 11.42
C ARG A 76 5.40 12.07 11.26
N LYS A 77 6.06 12.62 12.28
CA LYS A 77 7.52 12.84 12.24
C LYS A 77 8.28 11.52 12.07
N HIS A 78 7.85 10.49 12.77
CA HIS A 78 8.42 9.15 12.64
C HIS A 78 8.22 8.62 11.22
N ARG A 79 7.01 8.76 10.65
CA ARG A 79 6.71 8.40 9.27
C ARG A 79 7.66 9.09 8.31
N ASP A 80 7.85 10.40 8.46
CA ASP A 80 8.70 11.19 7.58
C ASP A 80 10.15 10.73 7.65
N ARG A 81 10.65 10.41 8.84
CA ARG A 81 12.02 9.87 9.02
C ARG A 81 12.19 8.49 8.38
N VAL A 82 11.22 7.60 8.61
CA VAL A 82 11.25 6.25 8.03
C VAL A 82 11.24 6.33 6.51
N ASN A 83 10.33 7.12 5.94
CA ASN A 83 10.24 7.28 4.49
C ASN A 83 11.50 7.89 3.88
N ALA A 84 12.13 8.85 4.57
CA ALA A 84 13.39 9.42 4.10
C ALA A 84 14.50 8.37 4.00
N LYS A 85 14.59 7.48 4.98
CA LYS A 85 15.55 6.36 4.97
C LYS A 85 15.22 5.34 3.89
N VAL A 86 13.94 5.00 3.73
CA VAL A 86 13.48 4.06 2.72
C VAL A 86 13.81 4.57 1.31
N MET A 87 13.57 5.86 1.05
CA MET A 87 13.85 6.45 -0.27
C MET A 87 15.34 6.41 -0.63
N LYS A 88 16.23 6.33 0.33
CA LYS A 88 17.68 6.23 0.14
C LYS A 88 18.17 4.78 0.14
N ASP A 89 17.32 3.82 0.43
CA ASP A 89 17.70 2.42 0.52
C ASP A 89 17.86 1.83 -0.88
N PRO A 90 19.02 1.24 -1.21
CA PRO A 90 19.25 0.64 -2.54
C PRO A 90 18.25 -0.47 -2.87
N ARG A 91 17.70 -1.16 -1.85
CA ARG A 91 16.70 -2.21 -2.04
C ARG A 91 15.43 -1.64 -2.66
N LEU A 92 15.02 -0.42 -2.27
CA LEU A 92 13.85 0.22 -2.85
C LEU A 92 14.08 0.55 -4.32
N ALA A 93 15.23 1.10 -4.67
CA ALA A 93 15.56 1.47 -6.04
C ALA A 93 15.46 0.26 -6.98
N SER A 94 15.89 -0.92 -6.53
CA SER A 94 15.80 -2.15 -7.33
C SER A 94 14.36 -2.64 -7.52
N MET A 95 13.44 -2.20 -6.66
CA MET A 95 12.02 -2.58 -6.72
C MET A 95 11.18 -1.61 -7.56
N MET A 96 11.63 -0.36 -7.69
CA MET A 96 10.84 0.74 -8.27
C MET A 96 11.20 1.00 -9.74
N ASP A 97 11.19 -0.04 -10.55
CA ASP A 97 11.31 0.15 -12.00
C ASP A 97 9.93 0.50 -12.56
N MET A 98 9.71 1.78 -12.84
CA MET A 98 8.44 2.30 -13.33
C MET A 98 7.97 1.66 -14.63
N LYS A 99 8.90 1.12 -15.44
CA LYS A 99 8.55 0.41 -16.68
C LYS A 99 8.03 -1.00 -16.43
N LYS A 100 8.33 -1.56 -15.26
CA LYS A 100 7.98 -2.95 -14.88
C LYS A 100 7.05 -3.01 -13.69
N MET A 101 6.38 -1.92 -13.35
CA MET A 101 5.43 -1.93 -12.23
C MET A 101 4.27 -2.88 -12.52
N PRO A 102 3.92 -3.75 -11.56
CA PRO A 102 2.83 -4.71 -11.76
C PRO A 102 1.44 -4.08 -11.68
N PHE A 103 1.35 -2.77 -11.49
CA PHE A 103 0.09 -2.03 -11.44
C PHE A 103 0.31 -0.59 -11.93
N ASP A 104 -0.79 0.07 -12.28
CA ASP A 104 -0.76 1.48 -12.72
C ASP A 104 -0.75 2.42 -11.51
N VAL A 105 0.40 3.02 -11.23
CA VAL A 105 0.59 3.93 -10.10
C VAL A 105 -0.36 5.13 -10.15
N LYS A 106 -0.72 5.60 -11.33
CA LYS A 106 -1.62 6.76 -11.50
C LYS A 106 -3.04 6.50 -11.01
N ARG A 107 -3.42 5.23 -10.89
CA ARG A 107 -4.75 4.84 -10.43
C ARG A 107 -4.78 4.45 -8.95
N MET A 108 -3.65 4.56 -8.25
CA MET A 108 -3.55 4.30 -6.82
C MET A 108 -4.06 5.51 -6.04
N SER A 109 -4.86 5.27 -5.01
CA SER A 109 -5.23 6.29 -4.02
C SER A 109 -4.43 6.06 -2.76
N CYS A 110 -3.84 7.11 -2.21
CA CYS A 110 -3.02 6.98 -1.00
C CYS A 110 -2.99 8.29 -0.21
N GLY A 111 -2.63 8.19 1.04
CA GLY A 111 -2.49 9.35 1.91
C GLY A 111 -2.12 8.96 3.33
N GLY A 112 -1.77 9.96 4.12
CA GLY A 112 -1.42 9.79 5.53
C GLY A 112 -2.55 10.22 6.45
N PHE A 113 -2.77 9.45 7.52
CA PHE A 113 -3.89 9.61 8.44
C PHE A 113 -3.41 9.57 9.88
N LYS A 114 -3.91 10.50 10.69
CA LYS A 114 -3.71 10.46 12.15
C LYS A 114 -4.68 9.47 12.77
N VAL A 115 -4.19 8.61 13.66
CA VAL A 115 -5.08 7.77 14.47
C VAL A 115 -5.69 8.65 15.56
N LEU A 116 -7.00 8.82 15.53
CA LEU A 116 -7.72 9.62 16.53
C LEU A 116 -8.44 8.75 17.56
N VAL A 117 -8.77 7.52 17.21
CA VAL A 117 -9.36 6.54 18.12
C VAL A 117 -8.57 5.27 18.03
N ASP A 118 -8.03 4.83 19.14
CA ASP A 118 -7.26 3.60 19.26
C ASP A 118 -7.88 2.79 20.41
N ALA A 119 -8.92 2.04 20.07
CA ALA A 119 -9.71 1.30 21.05
C ALA A 119 -9.09 -0.05 21.41
#